data_bf532865ce9d400e676fbe7647840938
#
_entry.id   bf532865ce9d400e676fbe7647840938
#
_cell.length_a   1.000
_cell.length_b   1.000
_cell.length_c   1.000
_cell.angle_alpha   90.00
_cell.angle_beta   90.00
_cell.angle_gamma   90.00
#
_symmetry.space_group_name_H-M   'P 1'
#
loop_
_entity.id
_entity.type
_entity.pdbx_description
1 polymer ?
#
loop_
_entity_poly.entity_id
_entity_poly.type
_entity_poly.pdbx_seq_one_letter_code
_entity_poly.pdbx_strand_id
1 'polypeptide(L)'
;MSFGNSKEIRRSNTMMLIEVLIICYVGYLSSHLVEYVFNSHVVAISDFATQVGIFSVLVVISGLSVGLYEIKLRETFRGIIRRIFVSVAISYFIIEVITNTFLNNVEISQYYLPTYAGMTILVLIVFRYFLNRLGILGLGQSKIVIIGAGERASIIEKRMRREVDRFGFELLGFIPIQGDNREEGIKNEKLIHVNIDENFRNFISDNDIDEIVIACDQRRGTLPVEVLFDCRLRGVEVSDLLDFMERESGQIVVNLMYPSWVIYSNGFNSQNYLRDALDYSMNCIMATIVLMLSWPFMLLTAVIIFFEDVNVKNASVFYKQQRVGHNGQLFNIIKFRSMRPDAEKDGAKWATTNDSRVTKVGQFIRKYRIDELPQLLNVFRGEMSFIGPRPERPEFVEQLIREIPYYNQRHNVKPGLAGWAQLNYPYGASVEDSMEKLKFDLYYVKHQSIMLDILILIRTVEVVLFGKGR
;
A
#
# COMPACT_ATOMS: atom_id res chain seq x y z
N MET A 1 5.35 -13.76 0.72
CA MET A 1 6.31 -13.63 1.84
C MET A 1 7.71 -13.64 1.23
N SER A 2 8.36 -12.50 1.09
CA SER A 2 9.77 -12.42 0.73
C SER A 2 10.56 -12.93 1.94
N PHE A 3 11.36 -13.96 1.74
CA PHE A 3 12.27 -14.47 2.79
C PHE A 3 13.33 -13.39 3.02
N GLY A 4 13.13 -12.58 4.05
CA GLY A 4 14.13 -11.65 4.54
C GLY A 4 15.38 -12.40 5.01
N ASN A 5 16.51 -11.73 4.98
CA ASN A 5 17.79 -12.27 5.48
C ASN A 5 17.58 -12.81 6.90
N SER A 6 18.21 -13.94 7.26
CA SER A 6 18.03 -14.61 8.56
C SER A 6 18.24 -13.67 9.76
N LYS A 7 19.09 -12.65 9.63
CA LYS A 7 19.29 -11.59 10.62
C LYS A 7 18.06 -10.68 10.77
N GLU A 8 17.37 -10.35 9.67
CA GLU A 8 16.17 -9.49 9.67
C GLU A 8 14.98 -10.20 10.32
N ILE A 9 14.75 -11.47 9.96
CA ILE A 9 13.68 -12.28 10.57
C ILE A 9 13.91 -12.41 12.08
N ARG A 10 15.16 -12.64 12.51
CA ARG A 10 15.52 -12.75 13.93
C ARG A 10 15.27 -11.43 14.68
N ARG A 11 15.59 -10.27 14.07
CA ARG A 11 15.31 -8.94 14.65
C ARG A 11 13.82 -8.69 14.78
N SER A 12 13.03 -8.98 13.76
CA SER A 12 11.57 -8.83 13.79
C SER A 12 10.93 -9.68 14.89
N ASN A 13 11.32 -10.96 14.99
CA ASN A 13 10.82 -11.86 16.01
C ASN A 13 11.22 -11.40 17.43
N THR A 14 12.44 -10.90 17.61
CA THR A 14 12.88 -10.37 18.92
C THR A 14 12.08 -9.12 19.30
N MET A 15 11.81 -8.23 18.36
CA MET A 15 10.95 -7.05 18.60
C MET A 15 9.54 -7.44 19.00
N MET A 16 8.92 -8.40 18.30
CA MET A 16 7.58 -8.88 18.65
C MET A 16 7.53 -9.41 20.09
N LEU A 17 8.52 -10.22 20.49
CA LEU A 17 8.61 -10.76 21.85
C LEU A 17 8.74 -9.65 22.91
N ILE A 18 9.58 -8.66 22.65
CA ILE A 18 9.75 -7.52 23.58
C ILE A 18 8.45 -6.72 23.68
N GLU A 19 7.77 -6.46 22.58
CA GLU A 19 6.50 -5.74 22.58
C GLU A 19 5.40 -6.51 23.30
N VAL A 20 5.30 -7.83 23.14
CA VAL A 20 4.37 -8.66 23.94
C VAL A 20 4.60 -8.46 25.43
N LEU A 21 5.87 -8.54 25.89
CA LEU A 21 6.20 -8.35 27.30
C LEU A 21 5.85 -6.93 27.79
N ILE A 22 6.13 -5.91 26.98
CA ILE A 22 5.75 -4.53 27.28
C ILE A 22 4.24 -4.40 27.41
N ILE A 23 3.47 -4.95 26.46
CA ILE A 23 2.00 -4.86 26.46
C ILE A 23 1.43 -5.59 27.68
N CYS A 24 1.94 -6.76 28.02
CA CYS A 24 1.55 -7.48 29.24
C CYS A 24 1.82 -6.65 30.51
N TYR A 25 2.97 -6.00 30.59
CA TYR A 25 3.31 -5.13 31.73
C TYR A 25 2.41 -3.89 31.78
N VAL A 26 2.09 -3.29 30.64
CA VAL A 26 1.13 -2.19 30.54
C VAL A 26 -0.26 -2.61 31.01
N GLY A 27 -0.68 -3.84 30.71
CA GLY A 27 -1.93 -4.39 31.23
C GLY A 27 -1.97 -4.40 32.76
N TYR A 28 -0.89 -4.86 33.38
CA TYR A 28 -0.74 -4.83 34.84
C TYR A 28 -0.76 -3.40 35.41
N LEU A 29 -0.04 -2.46 34.79
CA LEU A 29 -0.07 -1.05 35.24
C LEU A 29 -1.45 -0.41 35.06
N SER A 30 -2.16 -0.75 34.01
CA SER A 30 -3.50 -0.22 33.73
C SER A 30 -4.51 -0.66 34.78
N SER A 31 -4.38 -1.88 35.34
CA SER A 31 -5.26 -2.35 36.42
C SER A 31 -5.09 -1.50 37.68
N HIS A 32 -3.85 -1.23 38.08
CA HIS A 32 -3.59 -0.38 39.24
C HIS A 32 -4.04 1.08 39.02
N LEU A 33 -3.89 1.59 37.80
CA LEU A 33 -4.34 2.93 37.46
C LEU A 33 -5.87 3.04 37.55
N VAL A 34 -6.58 2.04 37.07
CA VAL A 34 -8.06 2.01 37.12
C VAL A 34 -8.55 1.89 38.57
N GLU A 35 -7.92 1.05 39.39
CA GLU A 35 -8.21 0.98 40.83
C GLU A 35 -8.02 2.33 41.53
N TYR A 36 -6.90 2.99 41.28
CA TYR A 36 -6.56 4.26 41.91
C TYR A 36 -7.46 5.42 41.46
N VAL A 37 -7.74 5.55 40.14
CA VAL A 37 -8.45 6.70 39.59
C VAL A 37 -9.98 6.55 39.70
N PHE A 38 -10.49 5.35 39.45
CA PHE A 38 -11.94 5.10 39.35
C PHE A 38 -12.53 4.38 40.58
N ASN A 39 -11.71 4.08 41.61
CA ASN A 39 -12.13 3.35 42.79
C ASN A 39 -12.88 2.04 42.49
N SER A 40 -12.59 1.42 41.37
CA SER A 40 -13.26 0.21 40.88
C SER A 40 -12.31 -0.97 40.98
N HIS A 41 -12.74 -2.03 41.74
CA HIS A 41 -11.97 -3.26 41.82
C HIS A 41 -11.87 -3.92 40.45
N VAL A 42 -10.64 -4.29 40.07
CA VAL A 42 -10.37 -5.07 38.87
C VAL A 42 -10.36 -6.54 39.27
N VAL A 43 -11.14 -7.30 38.60
CA VAL A 43 -11.42 -8.76 38.57
C VAL A 43 -10.39 -9.72 39.21
N ALA A 44 -10.84 -10.94 39.49
CA ALA A 44 -10.01 -12.06 39.94
C ALA A 44 -8.77 -12.24 39.04
N ILE A 45 -7.61 -12.48 39.68
CA ILE A 45 -6.28 -12.52 39.05
C ILE A 45 -6.21 -13.47 37.84
N SER A 46 -6.97 -14.58 37.83
CA SER A 46 -7.00 -15.56 36.75
C SER A 46 -7.59 -14.99 35.45
N ASP A 47 -8.70 -14.26 35.56
CA ASP A 47 -9.43 -13.74 34.41
C ASP A 47 -8.72 -12.51 33.80
N PHE A 48 -8.10 -11.74 34.68
CA PHE A 48 -7.24 -10.63 34.31
C PHE A 48 -6.02 -11.10 33.49
N ALA A 49 -5.29 -12.11 33.94
CA ALA A 49 -4.12 -12.63 33.22
C ALA A 49 -4.49 -13.16 31.83
N THR A 50 -5.64 -13.82 31.73
CA THR A 50 -6.17 -14.35 30.46
C THR A 50 -6.46 -13.20 29.47
N GLN A 51 -7.13 -12.13 29.91
CA GLN A 51 -7.43 -10.99 29.06
C GLN A 51 -6.18 -10.21 28.61
N VAL A 52 -5.24 -9.97 29.53
CA VAL A 52 -3.96 -9.34 29.18
C VAL A 52 -3.22 -10.18 28.15
N GLY A 53 -3.19 -11.51 28.32
CA GLY A 53 -2.56 -12.42 27.37
C GLY A 53 -3.23 -12.37 25.99
N ILE A 54 -4.56 -12.49 25.93
CA ILE A 54 -5.32 -12.46 24.67
C ILE A 54 -5.12 -11.11 23.97
N PHE A 55 -5.28 -9.99 24.68
CA PHE A 55 -5.11 -8.65 24.09
C PHE A 55 -3.70 -8.44 23.55
N SER A 56 -2.66 -8.86 24.31
CA SER A 56 -1.26 -8.72 23.86
C SER A 56 -0.99 -9.49 22.57
N VAL A 57 -1.51 -10.72 22.48
CA VAL A 57 -1.39 -11.55 21.28
C VAL A 57 -2.17 -10.93 20.12
N LEU A 58 -3.38 -10.44 20.36
CA LEU A 58 -4.18 -9.77 19.33
C LEU A 58 -3.50 -8.51 18.80
N VAL A 59 -2.87 -7.68 19.65
CA VAL A 59 -2.14 -6.48 19.22
C VAL A 59 -0.97 -6.85 18.31
N VAL A 60 -0.24 -7.91 18.64
CA VAL A 60 0.88 -8.38 17.80
C VAL A 60 0.38 -8.99 16.49
N ILE A 61 -0.66 -9.81 16.51
CA ILE A 61 -1.26 -10.38 15.28
C ILE A 61 -1.81 -9.26 14.39
N SER A 62 -2.55 -8.31 14.96
CA SER A 62 -3.05 -7.15 14.23
C SER A 62 -1.90 -6.28 13.72
N GLY A 63 -0.83 -6.11 14.51
CA GLY A 63 0.39 -5.43 14.11
C GLY A 63 1.09 -6.10 12.94
N LEU A 64 1.20 -7.43 12.93
CA LEU A 64 1.68 -8.21 11.79
C LEU A 64 0.79 -7.99 10.56
N SER A 65 -0.53 -8.03 10.73
CA SER A 65 -1.50 -7.84 9.65
C SER A 65 -1.43 -6.44 9.04
N VAL A 66 -1.15 -5.41 9.84
CA VAL A 66 -0.98 -4.02 9.38
C VAL A 66 0.45 -3.75 8.92
N GLY A 67 1.36 -4.75 9.01
CA GLY A 67 2.76 -4.61 8.60
C GLY A 67 3.63 -3.80 9.55
N LEU A 68 3.26 -3.69 10.82
CA LEU A 68 4.04 -2.96 11.82
C LEU A 68 5.44 -3.54 12.04
N TYR A 69 5.63 -4.81 11.73
CA TYR A 69 6.87 -5.58 11.90
C TYR A 69 7.61 -5.84 10.58
N GLU A 70 7.11 -5.31 9.46
CA GLU A 70 7.84 -5.37 8.19
C GLU A 70 8.98 -4.35 8.20
N ILE A 71 10.21 -4.86 8.15
CA ILE A 71 11.45 -4.07 8.24
C ILE A 71 11.63 -3.20 6.99
N LYS A 72 11.12 -3.64 5.84
CA LYS A 72 11.25 -2.97 4.53
C LYS A 72 10.14 -1.94 4.23
N LEU A 73 9.30 -1.61 5.21
CA LEU A 73 8.26 -0.62 5.01
C LEU A 73 8.85 0.80 5.09
N ARG A 74 8.90 1.43 3.94
CA ARG A 74 9.32 2.82 3.74
C ARG A 74 8.28 3.82 4.24
N GLU A 75 8.00 3.81 5.53
CA GLU A 75 7.12 4.80 6.12
C GLU A 75 7.86 5.70 7.09
N THR A 76 7.47 6.97 7.09
CA THR A 76 7.89 7.92 8.11
C THR A 76 7.42 7.47 9.48
N PHE A 77 8.00 8.00 10.55
CA PHE A 77 7.56 7.71 11.93
C PHE A 77 6.05 7.94 12.13
N ARG A 78 5.44 8.88 11.38
CA ARG A 78 3.97 9.07 11.35
C ARG A 78 3.22 7.83 10.85
N GLY A 79 3.78 7.10 9.91
CA GLY A 79 3.20 5.84 9.44
C GLY A 79 3.22 4.75 10.52
N ILE A 80 4.31 4.66 11.30
CA ILE A 80 4.42 3.73 12.44
C ILE A 80 3.36 4.06 13.50
N ILE A 81 3.20 5.33 13.87
CA ILE A 81 2.16 5.77 14.82
C ILE A 81 0.77 5.32 14.37
N ARG A 82 0.44 5.54 13.09
CA ARG A 82 -0.84 5.17 12.51
C ARG A 82 -1.09 3.65 12.58
N ARG A 83 -0.08 2.84 12.30
CA ARG A 83 -0.17 1.37 12.38
C ARG A 83 -0.36 0.89 13.81
N ILE A 84 0.33 1.48 14.78
CA ILE A 84 0.10 1.20 16.19
C ILE A 84 -1.36 1.49 16.56
N PHE A 85 -1.87 2.65 16.14
CA PHE A 85 -3.25 3.02 16.45
C PHE A 85 -4.26 2.02 15.84
N VAL A 86 -4.07 1.64 14.59
CA VAL A 86 -4.94 0.68 13.89
C VAL A 86 -4.86 -0.70 14.51
N SER A 87 -3.65 -1.20 14.82
CA SER A 87 -3.49 -2.53 15.43
C SER A 87 -4.14 -2.62 16.81
N VAL A 88 -3.98 -1.60 17.65
CA VAL A 88 -4.61 -1.56 18.97
C VAL A 88 -6.13 -1.39 18.87
N ALA A 89 -6.64 -0.56 17.94
CA ALA A 89 -8.07 -0.37 17.72
C ALA A 89 -8.75 -1.66 17.25
N ILE A 90 -8.15 -2.39 16.31
CA ILE A 90 -8.66 -3.70 15.86
C ILE A 90 -8.69 -4.68 17.03
N SER A 91 -7.61 -4.75 17.80
CA SER A 91 -7.50 -5.66 18.96
C SER A 91 -8.50 -5.32 20.05
N TYR A 92 -8.69 -4.02 20.31
CA TYR A 92 -9.72 -3.53 21.24
C TYR A 92 -11.12 -3.99 20.82
N PHE A 93 -11.47 -3.78 19.55
CA PHE A 93 -12.77 -4.21 19.04
C PHE A 93 -12.98 -5.71 19.12
N ILE A 94 -11.97 -6.51 18.74
CA ILE A 94 -12.05 -7.98 18.80
C ILE A 94 -12.24 -8.46 20.23
N ILE A 95 -11.44 -7.94 21.19
CA ILE A 95 -11.55 -8.40 22.58
C ILE A 95 -12.88 -7.96 23.21
N GLU A 96 -13.40 -6.76 22.86
CA GLU A 96 -14.72 -6.29 23.30
C GLU A 96 -15.82 -7.25 22.85
N VAL A 97 -15.79 -7.68 21.59
CA VAL A 97 -16.73 -8.66 21.05
C VAL A 97 -16.58 -10.01 21.74
N ILE A 98 -15.35 -10.49 21.95
CA ILE A 98 -15.09 -11.76 22.65
C ILE A 98 -15.61 -11.72 24.08
N THR A 99 -15.32 -10.65 24.80
CA THR A 99 -15.73 -10.47 26.19
C THR A 99 -17.25 -10.43 26.31
N ASN A 100 -17.93 -9.66 25.49
CA ASN A 100 -19.38 -9.52 25.53
C ASN A 100 -20.14 -10.78 25.06
N THR A 101 -19.50 -11.61 24.20
CA THR A 101 -20.20 -12.79 23.63
C THR A 101 -19.91 -14.07 24.42
N PHE A 102 -18.68 -14.25 24.85
CA PHE A 102 -18.21 -15.53 25.43
C PHE A 102 -17.89 -15.46 26.92
N LEU A 103 -17.64 -14.26 27.47
CA LEU A 103 -17.20 -14.09 28.85
C LEU A 103 -18.23 -13.29 29.69
N ASN A 104 -19.51 -13.46 29.42
CA ASN A 104 -20.63 -12.75 30.09
C ASN A 104 -20.64 -12.84 31.63
N ASN A 105 -19.83 -13.72 32.24
CA ASN A 105 -19.75 -13.91 33.69
C ASN A 105 -18.57 -13.20 34.35
N VAL A 106 -17.77 -12.44 33.58
CA VAL A 106 -16.59 -11.75 34.11
C VAL A 106 -16.93 -10.27 34.30
N GLU A 107 -17.14 -9.86 35.54
CA GLU A 107 -17.34 -8.46 35.88
C GLU A 107 -16.02 -7.67 35.75
N ILE A 108 -15.74 -7.15 34.55
CA ILE A 108 -14.59 -6.31 34.31
C ILE A 108 -15.05 -4.85 34.38
N SER A 109 -14.27 -4.03 35.07
CA SER A 109 -14.51 -2.60 35.07
C SER A 109 -14.57 -2.05 33.65
N GLN A 110 -15.67 -1.39 33.27
CA GLN A 110 -15.86 -0.75 31.95
C GLN A 110 -14.72 0.22 31.57
N TYR A 111 -13.96 0.69 32.55
CA TYR A 111 -12.83 1.62 32.36
C TYR A 111 -11.49 0.91 32.08
N TYR A 112 -11.40 -0.41 32.35
CA TYR A 112 -10.12 -1.13 32.23
C TYR A 112 -9.65 -1.25 30.77
N LEU A 113 -10.47 -1.78 29.89
CA LEU A 113 -10.08 -2.05 28.51
C LEU A 113 -9.72 -0.76 27.72
N PRO A 114 -10.49 0.35 27.83
CA PRO A 114 -10.13 1.62 27.19
C PRO A 114 -8.81 2.20 27.74
N THR A 115 -8.60 2.10 29.06
CA THR A 115 -7.37 2.59 29.71
C THR A 115 -6.18 1.78 29.25
N TYR A 116 -6.30 0.44 29.21
CA TYR A 116 -5.28 -0.47 28.75
C TYR A 116 -4.90 -0.20 27.26
N ALA A 117 -5.89 -0.05 26.38
CA ALA A 117 -5.66 0.29 24.98
C ALA A 117 -4.95 1.64 24.82
N GLY A 118 -5.40 2.67 25.53
CA GLY A 118 -4.79 4.00 25.48
C GLY A 118 -3.34 4.02 25.96
N MET A 119 -3.06 3.35 27.09
CA MET A 119 -1.69 3.20 27.62
C MET A 119 -0.81 2.38 26.67
N THR A 120 -1.34 1.32 26.07
CA THR A 120 -0.62 0.50 25.07
C THR A 120 -0.19 1.35 23.87
N ILE A 121 -1.07 2.17 23.33
CA ILE A 121 -0.75 3.09 22.23
C ILE A 121 0.40 4.01 22.63
N LEU A 122 0.29 4.67 23.80
CA LEU A 122 1.27 5.64 24.26
C LEU A 122 2.64 4.98 24.48
N VAL A 123 2.68 3.85 25.17
CA VAL A 123 3.93 3.16 25.49
C VAL A 123 4.59 2.60 24.23
N LEU A 124 3.84 2.02 23.30
CA LEU A 124 4.40 1.54 22.03
C LEU A 124 4.96 2.68 21.16
N ILE A 125 4.28 3.84 21.12
CA ILE A 125 4.79 5.02 20.40
C ILE A 125 6.12 5.49 21.03
N VAL A 126 6.16 5.62 22.34
CA VAL A 126 7.37 6.06 23.07
C VAL A 126 8.50 5.05 22.88
N PHE A 127 8.22 3.76 23.04
CA PHE A 127 9.19 2.70 22.84
C PHE A 127 9.79 2.73 21.43
N ARG A 128 8.94 2.80 20.40
CA ARG A 128 9.42 2.86 19.01
C ARG A 128 10.12 4.18 18.68
N TYR A 129 9.74 5.29 19.30
CA TYR A 129 10.46 6.55 19.17
C TYR A 129 11.88 6.44 19.69
N PHE A 130 12.08 5.84 20.87
CA PHE A 130 13.42 5.62 21.41
C PHE A 130 14.24 4.65 20.55
N LEU A 131 13.65 3.55 20.11
CA LEU A 131 14.33 2.62 19.20
C LEU A 131 14.75 3.28 17.87
N ASN A 132 13.90 4.17 17.35
CA ASN A 132 14.22 4.94 16.15
C ASN A 132 15.38 5.91 16.39
N ARG A 133 15.41 6.58 17.54
CA ARG A 133 16.52 7.47 17.95
C ARG A 133 17.84 6.75 18.16
N LEU A 134 17.79 5.53 18.66
CA LEU A 134 18.98 4.70 18.89
C LEU A 134 19.47 3.99 17.61
N GLY A 135 18.78 4.16 16.48
CA GLY A 135 19.10 3.42 15.25
C GLY A 135 18.82 1.90 15.33
N ILE A 136 18.19 1.44 16.43
CA ILE A 136 17.94 0.01 16.69
C ILE A 136 16.74 -0.49 15.90
N LEU A 137 15.82 0.37 15.47
CA LEU A 137 14.65 -0.03 14.66
C LEU A 137 15.05 -0.68 13.33
N GLY A 138 16.37 -0.83 13.16
CA GLY A 138 16.94 -1.59 12.05
C GLY A 138 16.50 -1.09 10.70
N LEU A 139 16.10 0.14 10.68
CA LEU A 139 16.17 0.99 9.53
C LEU A 139 17.68 1.27 9.27
N GLY A 140 18.52 0.28 9.54
CA GLY A 140 19.85 0.18 9.02
C GLY A 140 19.65 0.19 7.51
N GLN A 141 20.06 1.26 6.88
CA GLN A 141 20.07 1.37 5.44
C GLN A 141 20.88 0.20 4.94
N SER A 142 20.25 -0.75 4.25
CA SER A 142 20.98 -1.85 3.62
C SER A 142 21.99 -1.20 2.67
N LYS A 143 23.26 -1.48 2.84
CA LYS A 143 24.29 -0.97 1.94
C LYS A 143 24.22 -1.73 0.63
N ILE A 144 23.93 -1.03 -0.44
CA ILE A 144 23.79 -1.63 -1.75
C ILE A 144 24.84 -1.13 -2.75
N VAL A 145 25.25 -2.04 -3.62
CA VAL A 145 26.08 -1.73 -4.78
C VAL A 145 25.36 -2.19 -6.04
N ILE A 146 25.46 -1.43 -7.11
CA ILE A 146 24.80 -1.72 -8.38
C ILE A 146 25.86 -2.15 -9.40
N ILE A 147 25.67 -3.34 -9.96
CA ILE A 147 26.49 -3.84 -11.08
C ILE A 147 25.83 -3.43 -12.39
N GLY A 148 26.50 -2.58 -13.14
CA GLY A 148 26.02 -1.90 -14.33
C GLY A 148 26.04 -0.38 -14.15
N ALA A 149 26.43 0.34 -15.19
CA ALA A 149 26.51 1.79 -15.21
C ALA A 149 25.91 2.38 -16.51
N GLY A 150 25.15 1.59 -17.25
CA GLY A 150 24.53 1.98 -18.50
C GLY A 150 23.12 2.57 -18.35
N GLU A 151 22.32 2.45 -19.42
CA GLU A 151 20.97 2.99 -19.49
C GLU A 151 20.05 2.41 -18.40
N ARG A 152 20.11 1.09 -18.19
CA ARG A 152 19.28 0.42 -17.17
C ARG A 152 19.60 0.91 -15.75
N ALA A 153 20.88 1.10 -15.43
CA ALA A 153 21.31 1.63 -14.14
C ALA A 153 20.86 3.10 -13.95
N SER A 154 20.84 3.90 -15.03
CA SER A 154 20.40 5.30 -14.99
C SER A 154 18.95 5.47 -14.50
N ILE A 155 18.11 4.43 -14.67
CA ILE A 155 16.72 4.45 -14.21
C ILE A 155 16.64 4.51 -12.69
N ILE A 156 17.53 3.78 -11.99
CA ILE A 156 17.62 3.87 -10.52
C ILE A 156 17.96 5.30 -10.11
N GLU A 157 18.98 5.90 -10.76
CA GLU A 157 19.39 7.26 -10.44
C GLU A 157 18.28 8.28 -10.71
N LYS A 158 17.59 8.18 -11.83
CA LYS A 158 16.51 9.11 -12.20
C LYS A 158 15.31 9.02 -11.25
N ARG A 159 14.95 7.82 -10.82
CA ARG A 159 13.74 7.58 -9.98
C ARG A 159 14.00 7.71 -8.49
N MET A 160 15.23 7.45 -8.03
CA MET A 160 15.61 7.50 -6.62
C MET A 160 16.54 8.68 -6.32
N ARG A 161 16.20 9.86 -6.84
CA ARG A 161 17.01 11.07 -6.70
C ARG A 161 16.97 11.66 -5.30
N ARG A 162 15.82 11.58 -4.63
CA ARG A 162 15.61 12.23 -3.33
C ARG A 162 16.02 11.27 -2.22
N GLU A 163 16.53 11.80 -1.11
CA GLU A 163 16.81 10.99 0.09
C GLU A 163 15.59 10.23 0.58
N VAL A 164 14.39 10.82 0.42
CA VAL A 164 13.13 10.16 0.77
C VAL A 164 12.87 8.91 -0.08
N ASP A 165 13.33 8.89 -1.33
CA ASP A 165 13.18 7.74 -2.22
C ASP A 165 14.18 6.63 -1.90
N ARG A 166 15.22 6.94 -1.10
CA ARG A 166 16.28 6.02 -0.64
C ARG A 166 16.15 5.64 0.83
N PHE A 167 14.97 5.80 1.40
CA PHE A 167 14.72 5.60 2.82
C PHE A 167 14.84 4.14 3.21
N GLY A 168 15.64 3.38 3.11
CA GLY A 168 15.81 1.97 3.49
C GLY A 168 17.11 1.38 2.99
N PHE A 169 17.86 2.14 2.18
CA PHE A 169 19.14 1.68 1.69
C PHE A 169 20.13 2.84 1.47
N GLU A 170 21.40 2.55 1.63
CA GLU A 170 22.53 3.40 1.29
C GLU A 170 23.12 2.90 -0.03
N LEU A 171 23.05 3.74 -1.07
CA LEU A 171 23.66 3.43 -2.35
C LEU A 171 25.14 3.82 -2.32
N LEU A 172 26.04 2.85 -2.31
CA LEU A 172 27.49 3.08 -2.35
C LEU A 172 27.93 3.58 -3.73
N GLY A 173 27.44 2.99 -4.81
CA GLY A 173 27.75 3.41 -6.17
C GLY A 173 27.47 2.35 -7.23
N PHE A 174 27.96 2.61 -8.43
CA PHE A 174 27.75 1.80 -9.63
C PHE A 174 29.06 1.23 -10.12
N ILE A 175 29.09 -0.05 -10.40
CA ILE A 175 30.27 -0.77 -10.94
C ILE A 175 30.05 -0.99 -12.42
N PRO A 176 30.83 -0.36 -13.29
CA PRO A 176 30.68 -0.52 -14.73
C PRO A 176 31.12 -1.91 -15.21
N ILE A 177 30.36 -2.44 -16.16
CA ILE A 177 30.69 -3.72 -16.84
C ILE A 177 30.88 -3.49 -18.34
N GLN A 178 31.56 -4.42 -19.00
CA GLN A 178 31.65 -4.43 -20.46
C GLN A 178 30.26 -4.62 -21.08
N GLY A 179 29.92 -3.77 -22.07
CA GLY A 179 28.63 -3.80 -22.75
C GLY A 179 27.60 -2.81 -22.22
N ASP A 180 27.94 -2.01 -21.22
CA ASP A 180 27.07 -0.92 -20.74
C ASP A 180 27.09 0.26 -21.73
N ASN A 181 25.92 0.77 -22.09
CA ASN A 181 25.78 2.00 -22.89
C ASN A 181 26.05 3.23 -22.00
N ARG A 182 27.26 3.79 -22.15
CA ARG A 182 27.72 4.88 -21.31
C ARG A 182 27.25 6.27 -21.73
N GLU A 183 26.75 6.43 -22.95
CA GLU A 183 26.27 7.72 -23.44
C GLU A 183 25.03 8.20 -22.67
N GLU A 184 24.16 7.28 -22.29
CA GLU A 184 22.97 7.52 -21.47
C GLU A 184 23.11 7.04 -20.01
N GLY A 185 24.31 6.65 -19.62
CA GLY A 185 24.62 6.01 -18.34
C GLY A 185 24.88 6.95 -17.18
N ILE A 186 25.47 6.38 -16.13
CA ILE A 186 25.78 7.05 -14.86
C ILE A 186 27.00 7.95 -14.99
N LYS A 187 26.97 9.13 -14.33
CA LYS A 187 28.10 10.07 -14.28
C LYS A 187 29.30 9.47 -13.54
N ASN A 188 30.48 9.83 -13.96
CA ASN A 188 31.76 9.29 -13.45
C ASN A 188 31.92 9.44 -11.91
N GLU A 189 31.36 10.47 -11.31
CA GLU A 189 31.46 10.75 -9.85
C GLU A 189 30.84 9.65 -8.95
N LYS A 190 29.95 8.84 -9.50
CA LYS A 190 29.27 7.76 -8.77
C LYS A 190 29.76 6.36 -9.14
N LEU A 191 30.80 6.30 -9.95
CA LEU A 191 31.37 5.02 -10.38
C LEU A 191 32.37 4.50 -9.37
N ILE A 192 32.25 3.21 -9.08
CA ILE A 192 33.22 2.45 -8.29
C ILE A 192 34.03 1.60 -9.26
N HIS A 193 35.32 1.85 -9.33
CA HIS A 193 36.23 1.08 -10.19
C HIS A 193 36.80 -0.10 -9.41
N VAL A 194 36.08 -1.20 -9.35
CA VAL A 194 36.52 -2.46 -8.77
C VAL A 194 36.36 -3.55 -9.81
N ASN A 195 37.38 -4.36 -10.00
CA ASN A 195 37.28 -5.56 -10.82
C ASN A 195 36.45 -6.60 -10.07
N ILE A 196 35.51 -7.26 -10.79
CA ILE A 196 34.64 -8.28 -10.21
C ILE A 196 35.39 -9.64 -10.28
N ASP A 197 36.40 -9.78 -9.43
CA ASP A 197 37.26 -10.93 -9.23
C ASP A 197 37.35 -11.27 -7.72
N GLU A 198 38.46 -11.84 -7.28
CA GLU A 198 38.70 -12.09 -5.85
C GLU A 198 38.75 -10.80 -5.02
N ASN A 199 39.19 -9.67 -5.61
CA ASN A 199 39.22 -8.36 -4.94
C ASN A 199 37.82 -7.82 -4.67
N PHE A 200 36.84 -8.19 -5.51
CA PHE A 200 35.45 -7.83 -5.30
C PHE A 200 34.88 -8.42 -4.01
N ARG A 201 35.29 -9.65 -3.66
CA ARG A 201 34.88 -10.30 -2.41
C ARG A 201 35.37 -9.53 -1.18
N ASN A 202 36.60 -9.03 -1.22
CA ASN A 202 37.15 -8.21 -0.15
C ASN A 202 36.40 -6.86 -0.07
N PHE A 203 36.15 -6.23 -1.22
CA PHE A 203 35.39 -5.00 -1.31
C PHE A 203 33.98 -5.14 -0.67
N ILE A 204 33.26 -6.25 -0.91
CA ILE A 204 31.96 -6.52 -0.33
C ILE A 204 32.05 -6.66 1.19
N SER A 205 33.06 -7.37 1.70
CA SER A 205 33.26 -7.58 3.14
C SER A 205 33.72 -6.31 3.86
N ASP A 206 34.64 -5.55 3.27
CA ASP A 206 35.22 -4.34 3.87
C ASP A 206 34.20 -3.20 3.99
N ASN A 207 33.24 -3.15 3.09
CA ASN A 207 32.19 -2.15 3.09
C ASN A 207 30.87 -2.60 3.73
N ASP A 208 30.79 -3.83 4.24
CA ASP A 208 29.58 -4.43 4.82
C ASP A 208 28.38 -4.33 3.86
N ILE A 209 28.56 -4.76 2.60
CA ILE A 209 27.52 -4.68 1.58
C ILE A 209 26.49 -5.78 1.81
N ASP A 210 25.23 -5.39 1.96
CA ASP A 210 24.11 -6.29 2.22
C ASP A 210 23.48 -6.82 0.92
N GLU A 211 23.50 -6.01 -0.16
CA GLU A 211 22.84 -6.36 -1.42
C GLU A 211 23.59 -5.89 -2.65
N ILE A 212 23.59 -6.75 -3.67
CA ILE A 212 24.12 -6.47 -5.02
C ILE A 212 22.93 -6.44 -5.99
N VAL A 213 22.74 -5.32 -6.69
CA VAL A 213 21.67 -5.14 -7.69
C VAL A 213 22.26 -5.26 -9.09
N ILE A 214 21.74 -6.17 -9.92
CA ILE A 214 22.19 -6.37 -11.28
C ILE A 214 21.40 -5.49 -12.24
N ALA A 215 22.04 -4.43 -12.76
CA ALA A 215 21.44 -3.44 -13.65
C ALA A 215 22.23 -3.26 -14.96
N CYS A 216 22.98 -4.27 -15.38
CA CYS A 216 23.76 -4.23 -16.62
C CYS A 216 22.85 -4.30 -17.86
N ASP A 217 23.23 -3.58 -18.94
CA ASP A 217 22.48 -3.54 -20.20
C ASP A 217 22.60 -4.86 -20.95
N GLN A 218 23.80 -5.45 -20.97
CA GLN A 218 24.05 -6.77 -21.53
C GLN A 218 24.40 -7.78 -20.42
N ARG A 219 23.62 -8.88 -20.32
CA ARG A 219 23.82 -9.92 -19.30
C ARG A 219 24.59 -11.12 -19.81
N ARG A 220 24.46 -11.43 -21.11
CA ARG A 220 25.05 -12.64 -21.69
C ARG A 220 26.56 -12.45 -21.89
N GLY A 221 27.34 -13.30 -21.22
CA GLY A 221 28.80 -13.32 -21.35
C GLY A 221 29.58 -12.25 -20.58
N THR A 222 28.92 -11.30 -19.94
CA THR A 222 29.57 -10.23 -19.20
C THR A 222 29.40 -10.35 -17.69
N LEU A 223 28.40 -11.08 -17.21
CA LEU A 223 28.12 -11.21 -15.80
C LEU A 223 29.00 -12.29 -15.15
N PRO A 224 29.79 -11.96 -14.10
CA PRO A 224 30.64 -12.91 -13.39
C PRO A 224 29.81 -13.76 -12.41
N VAL A 225 29.10 -14.75 -12.95
CA VAL A 225 28.11 -15.55 -12.23
C VAL A 225 28.72 -16.28 -11.02
N GLU A 226 29.94 -16.81 -11.14
CA GLU A 226 30.63 -17.54 -10.07
C GLU A 226 30.89 -16.65 -8.85
N VAL A 227 31.38 -15.44 -9.05
CA VAL A 227 31.68 -14.49 -7.97
C VAL A 227 30.39 -14.04 -7.27
N LEU A 228 29.32 -13.80 -8.05
CA LEU A 228 28.02 -13.42 -7.51
C LEU A 228 27.36 -14.57 -6.72
N PHE A 229 27.53 -15.79 -7.19
CA PHE A 229 27.04 -16.97 -6.48
C PHE A 229 27.77 -17.15 -5.13
N ASP A 230 29.08 -16.96 -5.08
CA ASP A 230 29.86 -16.98 -3.84
C ASP A 230 29.40 -15.88 -2.85
N CYS A 231 29.16 -14.66 -3.34
CA CYS A 231 28.60 -13.58 -2.50
C CYS A 231 27.26 -13.98 -1.90
N ARG A 232 26.40 -14.61 -2.70
CA ARG A 232 25.09 -15.09 -2.23
C ARG A 232 25.21 -16.19 -1.18
N LEU A 233 26.14 -17.13 -1.35
CA LEU A 233 26.41 -18.18 -0.34
C LEU A 233 26.91 -17.61 1.00
N ARG A 234 27.57 -16.44 0.99
CA ARG A 234 28.02 -15.71 2.18
C ARG A 234 26.93 -14.83 2.82
N GLY A 235 25.73 -14.83 2.24
CA GLY A 235 24.56 -14.12 2.79
C GLY A 235 24.33 -12.71 2.22
N VAL A 236 25.05 -12.30 1.17
CA VAL A 236 24.78 -11.08 0.41
C VAL A 236 23.59 -11.34 -0.52
N GLU A 237 22.58 -10.50 -0.47
CA GLU A 237 21.42 -10.59 -1.38
C GLU A 237 21.87 -10.20 -2.80
N VAL A 238 21.46 -10.97 -3.80
CA VAL A 238 21.69 -10.65 -5.22
C VAL A 238 20.34 -10.56 -5.90
N SER A 239 19.97 -9.37 -6.37
CA SER A 239 18.67 -9.09 -6.97
C SER A 239 18.78 -8.53 -8.39
N ASP A 240 17.75 -8.78 -9.19
CA ASP A 240 17.59 -8.09 -10.49
C ASP A 240 17.09 -6.66 -10.29
N LEU A 241 17.44 -5.78 -11.22
CA LEU A 241 16.94 -4.40 -11.28
C LEU A 241 15.42 -4.32 -11.18
N LEU A 242 14.67 -5.20 -11.89
CA LEU A 242 13.21 -5.17 -11.85
C LEU A 242 12.67 -5.51 -10.46
N ASP A 243 13.20 -6.56 -9.83
CA ASP A 243 12.77 -6.98 -8.50
C ASP A 243 13.16 -5.94 -7.43
N PHE A 244 14.36 -5.34 -7.57
CA PHE A 244 14.81 -4.25 -6.72
C PHE A 244 13.87 -3.05 -6.84
N MET A 245 13.60 -2.57 -8.06
CA MET A 245 12.73 -1.42 -8.30
C MET A 245 11.30 -1.69 -7.81
N GLU A 246 10.78 -2.88 -8.04
CA GLU A 246 9.46 -3.28 -7.59
C GLU A 246 9.34 -3.24 -6.05
N ARG A 247 10.32 -3.82 -5.37
CA ARG A 247 10.38 -3.83 -3.91
C ARG A 247 10.52 -2.43 -3.32
N GLU A 248 11.41 -1.64 -3.92
CA GLU A 248 11.80 -0.37 -3.39
C GLU A 248 10.84 0.78 -3.73
N SER A 249 10.19 0.76 -4.89
CA SER A 249 9.30 1.83 -5.33
C SER A 249 7.80 1.48 -5.28
N GLY A 250 7.45 0.22 -5.03
CA GLY A 250 6.06 -0.23 -5.06
C GLY A 250 5.39 -0.08 -6.43
N GLN A 251 6.20 -0.22 -7.51
CA GLN A 251 5.74 -0.11 -8.90
C GLN A 251 6.52 -1.06 -9.80
N ILE A 252 5.89 -1.54 -10.86
CA ILE A 252 6.55 -2.36 -11.89
C ILE A 252 7.01 -1.45 -13.03
N VAL A 253 8.29 -1.49 -13.35
CA VAL A 253 8.87 -0.65 -14.41
C VAL A 253 8.57 -1.27 -15.77
N VAL A 254 7.40 -0.95 -16.33
CA VAL A 254 6.86 -1.53 -17.58
C VAL A 254 7.85 -1.46 -18.74
N ASN A 255 8.59 -0.36 -18.88
CA ASN A 255 9.53 -0.14 -19.97
C ASN A 255 10.74 -1.10 -19.96
N LEU A 256 11.00 -1.72 -18.81
CA LEU A 256 12.11 -2.68 -18.65
C LEU A 256 11.65 -4.12 -18.62
N MET A 257 10.34 -4.37 -18.64
CA MET A 257 9.79 -5.71 -18.63
C MET A 257 10.18 -6.46 -19.89
N TYR A 258 10.67 -7.68 -19.70
CA TYR A 258 10.91 -8.61 -20.78
C TYR A 258 9.99 -9.85 -20.63
N PRO A 259 9.59 -10.50 -21.72
CA PRO A 259 8.56 -11.55 -21.69
C PRO A 259 8.86 -12.67 -20.70
N SER A 260 10.11 -13.10 -20.58
CA SER A 260 10.48 -14.15 -19.63
C SER A 260 10.29 -13.73 -18.18
N TRP A 261 10.51 -12.45 -17.82
CA TRP A 261 10.25 -11.98 -16.47
C TRP A 261 8.76 -12.06 -16.12
N VAL A 262 7.88 -11.68 -17.06
CA VAL A 262 6.42 -11.76 -16.84
C VAL A 262 5.97 -13.20 -16.60
N ILE A 263 6.53 -14.14 -17.36
CA ILE A 263 6.18 -15.57 -17.27
C ILE A 263 6.68 -16.21 -15.96
N TYR A 264 7.90 -15.87 -15.55
CA TYR A 264 8.53 -16.47 -14.36
C TYR A 264 8.27 -15.72 -13.07
N SER A 265 7.76 -14.47 -13.13
CA SER A 265 7.45 -13.72 -11.92
C SER A 265 6.21 -14.30 -11.23
N ASN A 266 6.34 -14.58 -9.93
CA ASN A 266 5.22 -15.05 -9.12
C ASN A 266 4.26 -13.88 -8.83
N GLY A 267 2.94 -14.19 -8.72
CA GLY A 267 1.94 -13.24 -8.23
C GLY A 267 0.86 -12.83 -9.25
N PHE A 268 1.07 -13.03 -10.55
CA PHE A 268 0.04 -12.76 -11.55
C PHE A 268 -1.05 -13.86 -11.65
N ASN A 269 -1.00 -14.88 -10.79
CA ASN A 269 -2.01 -15.94 -10.73
C ASN A 269 -3.22 -15.50 -9.91
N SER A 270 -4.33 -15.23 -10.60
CA SER A 270 -5.55 -14.68 -10.00
C SER A 270 -6.65 -15.70 -9.69
N GLN A 271 -6.51 -16.97 -10.04
CA GLN A 271 -7.59 -17.95 -9.88
C GLN A 271 -7.54 -18.69 -8.53
N ASN A 272 -8.19 -18.11 -7.53
CA ASN A 272 -8.45 -18.79 -6.27
C ASN A 272 -9.89 -18.49 -5.82
N TYR A 273 -10.82 -19.41 -6.11
CA TYR A 273 -12.26 -19.25 -5.82
C TYR A 273 -12.55 -18.91 -4.35
N LEU A 274 -11.82 -19.50 -3.41
CA LEU A 274 -12.00 -19.22 -2.00
C LEU A 274 -11.61 -17.77 -1.66
N ARG A 275 -10.53 -17.30 -2.22
CA ARG A 275 -10.10 -15.92 -2.06
C ARG A 275 -11.11 -14.96 -2.67
N ASP A 276 -11.58 -15.22 -3.89
CA ASP A 276 -12.56 -14.36 -4.58
C ASP A 276 -13.86 -14.27 -3.79
N ALA A 277 -14.31 -15.38 -3.17
CA ALA A 277 -15.50 -15.39 -2.30
C ALA A 277 -15.27 -14.60 -1.01
N LEU A 278 -14.11 -14.72 -0.36
CA LEU A 278 -13.75 -13.95 0.82
C LEU A 278 -13.62 -12.45 0.50
N ASP A 279 -12.95 -12.10 -0.58
CA ASP A 279 -12.81 -10.73 -1.05
C ASP A 279 -14.18 -10.11 -1.35
N TYR A 280 -15.07 -10.83 -2.02
CA TYR A 280 -16.45 -10.37 -2.28
C TYR A 280 -17.23 -10.15 -0.99
N SER A 281 -17.16 -11.10 -0.05
CA SER A 281 -17.85 -11.00 1.24
C SER A 281 -17.36 -9.79 2.04
N MET A 282 -16.05 -9.59 2.12
CA MET A 282 -15.45 -8.41 2.77
C MET A 282 -15.87 -7.10 2.10
N ASN A 283 -15.88 -7.07 0.77
CA ASN A 283 -16.35 -5.90 0.02
C ASN A 283 -17.83 -5.58 0.30
N CYS A 284 -18.69 -6.58 0.39
CA CYS A 284 -20.10 -6.39 0.75
C CYS A 284 -20.27 -5.88 2.18
N ILE A 285 -19.52 -6.41 3.15
CA ILE A 285 -19.55 -5.93 4.54
C ILE A 285 -19.11 -4.47 4.60
N MET A 286 -17.99 -4.12 3.96
CA MET A 286 -17.50 -2.74 3.89
C MET A 286 -18.49 -1.81 3.21
N ALA A 287 -19.10 -2.24 2.09
CA ALA A 287 -20.13 -1.47 1.39
C ALA A 287 -21.34 -1.20 2.28
N THR A 288 -21.77 -2.21 3.06
CA THR A 288 -22.89 -2.06 4.00
C THR A 288 -22.55 -1.03 5.09
N ILE A 289 -21.36 -1.11 5.70
CA ILE A 289 -20.92 -0.17 6.73
C ILE A 289 -20.87 1.27 6.17
N VAL A 290 -20.22 1.45 5.01
CA VAL A 290 -20.13 2.78 4.38
C VAL A 290 -21.51 3.30 3.99
N LEU A 291 -22.41 2.46 3.47
CA LEU A 291 -23.77 2.84 3.12
C LEU A 291 -24.57 3.26 4.37
N MET A 292 -24.48 2.51 5.47
CA MET A 292 -25.14 2.85 6.74
C MET A 292 -24.69 4.20 7.30
N LEU A 293 -23.42 4.54 7.14
CA LEU A 293 -22.87 5.82 7.60
C LEU A 293 -23.16 6.97 6.65
N SER A 294 -23.20 6.70 5.33
CA SER A 294 -23.28 7.75 4.31
C SER A 294 -24.68 8.01 3.75
N TRP A 295 -25.68 7.14 4.01
CA TRP A 295 -27.02 7.28 3.41
C TRP A 295 -27.70 8.63 3.67
N PRO A 296 -27.58 9.30 4.85
CA PRO A 296 -28.19 10.60 5.04
C PRO A 296 -27.56 11.68 4.13
N PHE A 297 -26.23 11.61 3.97
CA PHE A 297 -25.48 12.51 3.07
C PHE A 297 -25.83 12.23 1.61
N MET A 298 -26.02 10.96 1.24
CA MET A 298 -26.45 10.59 -0.11
C MET A 298 -27.86 11.11 -0.42
N LEU A 299 -28.78 11.00 0.52
CA LEU A 299 -30.14 11.52 0.37
C LEU A 299 -30.12 13.05 0.23
N LEU A 300 -29.42 13.73 1.12
CA LEU A 300 -29.26 15.18 1.04
C LEU A 300 -28.66 15.63 -0.30
N THR A 301 -27.62 14.96 -0.75
CA THR A 301 -26.97 15.23 -2.05
C THR A 301 -27.94 15.01 -3.21
N ALA A 302 -28.71 13.92 -3.19
CA ALA A 302 -29.70 13.65 -4.21
C ALA A 302 -30.77 14.76 -4.29
N VAL A 303 -31.26 15.23 -3.13
CA VAL A 303 -32.22 16.35 -3.05
C VAL A 303 -31.63 17.66 -3.59
N ILE A 304 -30.38 17.98 -3.20
CA ILE A 304 -29.72 19.23 -3.67
C ILE A 304 -29.52 19.20 -5.19
N ILE A 305 -29.05 18.06 -5.75
CA ILE A 305 -28.86 17.91 -7.21
C ILE A 305 -30.21 17.99 -7.93
N PHE A 306 -31.27 17.43 -7.35
CA PHE A 306 -32.61 17.51 -7.91
C PHE A 306 -33.09 18.97 -8.04
N PHE A 307 -32.88 19.79 -7.00
CA PHE A 307 -33.28 21.19 -7.01
C PHE A 307 -32.36 22.10 -7.83
N GLU A 308 -31.07 21.76 -7.99
CA GLU A 308 -30.13 22.53 -8.82
C GLU A 308 -30.62 22.63 -10.28
N ASP A 309 -31.27 21.59 -10.80
CA ASP A 309 -31.63 21.45 -12.20
C ASP A 309 -33.13 21.22 -12.47
N VAL A 310 -34.02 21.68 -11.58
CA VAL A 310 -35.48 21.54 -11.73
C VAL A 310 -35.99 22.00 -13.09
N ASN A 311 -35.35 23.02 -13.68
CA ASN A 311 -35.74 23.60 -14.94
C ASN A 311 -35.04 23.00 -16.18
N VAL A 312 -34.14 22.02 -15.97
CA VAL A 312 -33.38 21.40 -17.08
C VAL A 312 -34.04 20.09 -17.50
N LYS A 313 -34.56 20.04 -18.73
CA LYS A 313 -35.12 18.79 -19.29
C LYS A 313 -34.11 17.67 -19.26
N ASN A 314 -34.53 16.48 -18.76
CA ASN A 314 -33.74 15.26 -18.71
C ASN A 314 -32.55 15.28 -17.72
N ALA A 315 -32.55 16.17 -16.71
CA ALA A 315 -31.54 16.18 -15.68
C ALA A 315 -31.78 15.04 -14.67
N SER A 316 -31.03 13.95 -14.78
CA SER A 316 -31.07 12.85 -13.80
C SER A 316 -30.15 13.15 -12.61
N VAL A 317 -30.56 12.75 -11.41
CA VAL A 317 -29.71 12.82 -10.19
C VAL A 317 -28.49 11.92 -10.30
N PHE A 318 -28.67 10.77 -10.96
CA PHE A 318 -27.59 9.82 -11.17
C PHE A 318 -27.06 9.88 -12.59
N TYR A 319 -25.76 9.77 -12.71
CA TYR A 319 -25.03 9.64 -13.96
C TYR A 319 -24.52 8.21 -14.11
N LYS A 320 -24.74 7.61 -15.28
CA LYS A 320 -24.24 6.29 -15.63
C LYS A 320 -23.27 6.40 -16.79
N GLN A 321 -22.16 5.70 -16.71
CA GLN A 321 -21.15 5.68 -17.78
C GLN A 321 -20.54 4.29 -17.90
N GLN A 322 -20.37 3.85 -19.13
CA GLN A 322 -19.74 2.56 -19.41
C GLN A 322 -18.25 2.59 -19.10
N ARG A 323 -17.77 1.55 -18.46
CA ARG A 323 -16.37 1.36 -18.06
C ARG A 323 -15.91 -0.07 -18.33
N VAL A 324 -14.60 -0.24 -18.47
CA VAL A 324 -13.98 -1.55 -18.60
C VAL A 324 -13.67 -2.10 -17.20
N GLY A 325 -14.16 -3.29 -16.91
CA GLY A 325 -14.04 -3.98 -15.63
C GLY A 325 -13.14 -5.23 -15.71
N HIS A 326 -13.41 -6.17 -14.80
CA HIS A 326 -12.65 -7.42 -14.69
C HIS A 326 -12.70 -8.22 -16.01
N ASN A 327 -11.55 -8.74 -16.43
CA ASN A 327 -11.38 -9.49 -17.68
C ASN A 327 -11.89 -8.74 -18.94
N GLY A 328 -11.87 -7.40 -18.91
CA GLY A 328 -12.32 -6.58 -20.03
C GLY A 328 -13.84 -6.48 -20.17
N GLN A 329 -14.63 -7.01 -19.24
CA GLN A 329 -16.09 -6.92 -19.30
C GLN A 329 -16.57 -5.49 -19.07
N LEU A 330 -17.52 -5.06 -19.88
CA LEU A 330 -18.10 -3.73 -19.77
C LEU A 330 -19.19 -3.70 -18.71
N PHE A 331 -19.17 -2.66 -17.87
CA PHE A 331 -20.19 -2.41 -16.86
C PHE A 331 -20.53 -0.92 -16.78
N ASN A 332 -21.65 -0.57 -16.16
CA ASN A 332 -22.07 0.82 -16.00
C ASN A 332 -21.76 1.30 -14.58
N ILE A 333 -20.78 2.21 -14.46
CA ILE A 333 -20.51 2.89 -13.20
C ILE A 333 -21.65 3.88 -12.87
N ILE A 334 -22.06 3.92 -11.60
CA ILE A 334 -23.14 4.78 -11.12
C ILE A 334 -22.55 5.87 -10.23
N LYS A 335 -22.81 7.15 -10.55
CA LYS A 335 -22.34 8.31 -9.78
C LYS A 335 -23.45 9.30 -9.56
N PHE A 336 -23.31 10.20 -8.59
CA PHE A 336 -24.09 11.42 -8.61
C PHE A 336 -23.65 12.32 -9.75
N ARG A 337 -24.60 12.99 -10.38
CA ARG A 337 -24.30 13.95 -11.43
C ARG A 337 -23.55 15.14 -10.82
N SER A 338 -22.37 15.42 -11.32
CA SER A 338 -21.49 16.52 -10.92
C SER A 338 -21.17 17.49 -12.04
N MET A 339 -21.66 17.19 -13.25
CA MET A 339 -21.49 18.01 -14.46
C MET A 339 -22.83 18.34 -15.10
N ARG A 340 -22.84 19.38 -15.93
CA ARG A 340 -24.04 19.76 -16.70
C ARG A 340 -24.49 18.62 -17.61
N PRO A 341 -25.78 18.50 -17.93
CA PRO A 341 -26.31 17.43 -18.79
C PRO A 341 -25.70 17.39 -20.19
N ASP A 342 -25.19 18.51 -20.65
CA ASP A 342 -24.58 18.67 -21.99
C ASP A 342 -23.05 18.53 -22.00
N ALA A 343 -22.45 18.09 -20.88
CA ALA A 343 -21.01 18.03 -20.71
C ALA A 343 -20.26 17.11 -21.69
N GLU A 344 -20.94 16.15 -22.31
CA GLU A 344 -20.37 15.17 -23.26
C GLU A 344 -20.87 15.30 -24.69
N LYS A 345 -21.49 16.44 -25.08
CA LYS A 345 -21.97 16.64 -26.45
C LYS A 345 -20.88 16.50 -27.51
N ASP A 346 -19.64 16.86 -27.16
CA ASP A 346 -18.49 16.82 -28.09
C ASP A 346 -17.68 15.52 -27.96
N GLY A 347 -18.25 14.46 -27.38
CA GLY A 347 -17.59 13.18 -27.16
C GLY A 347 -16.80 13.06 -25.87
N ALA A 348 -16.06 11.95 -25.75
CA ALA A 348 -15.28 11.62 -24.57
C ALA A 348 -14.06 12.52 -24.43
N LYS A 349 -13.98 13.29 -23.34
CA LYS A 349 -12.83 14.13 -23.00
C LYS A 349 -12.35 13.81 -21.59
N TRP A 350 -11.04 13.77 -21.39
CA TRP A 350 -10.49 13.68 -20.04
C TRP A 350 -10.86 14.92 -19.22
N ALA A 351 -11.11 14.74 -17.93
CA ALA A 351 -11.41 15.84 -17.03
C ALA A 351 -10.13 16.64 -16.73
N THR A 352 -10.25 17.97 -16.75
CA THR A 352 -9.17 18.90 -16.42
C THR A 352 -9.37 19.47 -15.01
N THR A 353 -8.32 20.09 -14.45
CA THR A 353 -8.33 20.59 -13.07
C THR A 353 -9.40 21.67 -12.83
N ASN A 354 -9.67 22.54 -13.82
CA ASN A 354 -10.70 23.58 -13.77
C ASN A 354 -11.73 23.37 -14.90
N ASP A 355 -12.40 22.23 -14.87
CA ASP A 355 -13.36 21.85 -15.90
C ASP A 355 -14.63 22.69 -15.80
N SER A 356 -14.89 23.54 -16.79
CA SER A 356 -16.06 24.42 -16.85
C SER A 356 -17.41 23.70 -16.96
N ARG A 357 -17.39 22.38 -17.20
CA ARG A 357 -18.58 21.53 -17.27
C ARG A 357 -19.12 21.17 -15.88
N VAL A 358 -18.30 21.35 -14.81
CA VAL A 358 -18.66 20.99 -13.43
C VAL A 358 -19.62 22.03 -12.84
N THR A 359 -20.72 21.57 -12.23
CA THR A 359 -21.69 22.44 -11.53
C THR A 359 -21.13 22.93 -10.19
N LYS A 360 -21.77 23.92 -9.54
CA LYS A 360 -21.35 24.41 -8.22
C LYS A 360 -21.47 23.32 -7.16
N VAL A 361 -22.57 22.58 -7.16
CA VAL A 361 -22.77 21.41 -6.28
C VAL A 361 -21.76 20.33 -6.65
N GLY A 362 -21.54 20.12 -7.96
CA GLY A 362 -20.55 19.18 -8.49
C GLY A 362 -19.14 19.43 -7.96
N GLN A 363 -18.70 20.68 -7.85
CA GLN A 363 -17.39 21.03 -7.26
C GLN A 363 -17.24 20.54 -5.81
N PHE A 364 -18.29 20.75 -5.01
CA PHE A 364 -18.30 20.33 -3.62
C PHE A 364 -18.28 18.79 -3.49
N ILE A 365 -19.21 18.10 -4.17
CA ILE A 365 -19.34 16.65 -4.03
C ILE A 365 -18.11 15.90 -4.58
N ARG A 366 -17.45 16.43 -5.63
CA ARG A 366 -16.19 15.87 -6.16
C ARG A 366 -15.01 16.06 -5.21
N LYS A 367 -14.94 17.22 -4.53
CA LYS A 367 -13.88 17.49 -3.55
C LYS A 367 -13.87 16.46 -2.41
N TYR A 368 -15.05 16.06 -1.94
CA TYR A 368 -15.23 15.10 -0.84
C TYR A 368 -15.56 13.68 -1.30
N ARG A 369 -15.48 13.40 -2.61
CA ARG A 369 -15.78 12.10 -3.22
C ARG A 369 -17.21 11.59 -2.94
N ILE A 370 -18.13 12.46 -2.58
CA ILE A 370 -19.55 12.12 -2.35
C ILE A 370 -20.20 11.66 -3.66
N ASP A 371 -19.76 12.20 -4.79
CA ASP A 371 -20.22 11.82 -6.13
C ASP A 371 -19.98 10.35 -6.46
N GLU A 372 -19.02 9.70 -5.82
CA GLU A 372 -18.68 8.30 -6.03
C GLU A 372 -19.42 7.32 -5.12
N LEU A 373 -20.14 7.78 -4.09
CA LEU A 373 -20.89 6.92 -3.15
C LEU A 373 -21.91 5.97 -3.82
N PRO A 374 -22.65 6.35 -4.90
CA PRO A 374 -23.54 5.42 -5.57
C PRO A 374 -22.85 4.20 -6.19
N GLN A 375 -21.52 4.22 -6.38
CA GLN A 375 -20.75 3.07 -6.85
C GLN A 375 -20.77 1.89 -5.85
N LEU A 376 -21.16 2.10 -4.59
CA LEU A 376 -21.42 1.02 -3.64
C LEU A 376 -22.40 -0.02 -4.23
N LEU A 377 -23.33 0.40 -5.10
CA LEU A 377 -24.22 -0.52 -5.80
C LEU A 377 -23.47 -1.42 -6.80
N ASN A 378 -22.41 -0.89 -7.45
CA ASN A 378 -21.56 -1.70 -8.31
C ASN A 378 -20.72 -2.71 -7.51
N VAL A 379 -20.32 -2.35 -6.28
CA VAL A 379 -19.63 -3.27 -5.35
C VAL A 379 -20.58 -4.42 -4.95
N PHE A 380 -21.82 -4.13 -4.55
CA PHE A 380 -22.82 -5.18 -4.23
C PHE A 380 -23.13 -6.08 -5.42
N ARG A 381 -23.06 -5.57 -6.67
CA ARG A 381 -23.23 -6.38 -7.87
C ARG A 381 -22.00 -7.21 -8.23
N GLY A 382 -20.88 -7.03 -7.51
CA GLY A 382 -19.61 -7.71 -7.78
C GLY A 382 -18.88 -7.20 -9.03
N GLU A 383 -19.35 -6.09 -9.63
CA GLU A 383 -18.73 -5.41 -10.78
C GLU A 383 -17.46 -4.64 -10.39
N MET A 384 -17.38 -4.21 -9.13
CA MET A 384 -16.28 -3.47 -8.53
C MET A 384 -15.90 -4.02 -7.15
N SER A 385 -14.68 -3.69 -6.71
CA SER A 385 -14.18 -3.84 -5.35
C SER A 385 -14.00 -2.47 -4.69
N PHE A 386 -13.76 -2.43 -3.38
CA PHE A 386 -13.27 -1.21 -2.74
C PHE A 386 -11.88 -0.83 -3.24
N ILE A 387 -11.02 -1.82 -3.39
CA ILE A 387 -9.64 -1.64 -3.82
C ILE A 387 -9.41 -2.28 -5.17
N GLY A 388 -8.74 -1.54 -6.05
CA GLY A 388 -8.39 -2.02 -7.39
C GLY A 388 -8.00 -0.87 -8.32
N PRO A 389 -7.56 -1.18 -9.53
CA PRO A 389 -7.30 -0.18 -10.56
C PRO A 389 -8.56 0.64 -10.87
N ARG A 390 -8.41 1.94 -11.07
CA ARG A 390 -9.56 2.80 -11.44
C ARG A 390 -10.10 2.39 -12.81
N PRO A 391 -11.42 2.13 -12.96
CA PRO A 391 -11.98 1.72 -14.24
C PRO A 391 -11.97 2.89 -15.25
N GLU A 392 -11.44 2.63 -16.44
CA GLU A 392 -11.35 3.60 -17.53
C GLU A 392 -12.44 3.38 -18.57
N ARG A 393 -12.66 4.37 -19.44
CA ARG A 393 -13.66 4.33 -20.53
C ARG A 393 -13.17 3.41 -21.64
N PRO A 394 -14.07 2.66 -22.32
CA PRO A 394 -13.68 1.76 -23.39
C PRO A 394 -12.87 2.45 -24.49
N GLU A 395 -13.26 3.68 -24.88
CA GLU A 395 -12.61 4.44 -25.94
C GLU A 395 -11.14 4.73 -25.61
N PHE A 396 -10.86 5.06 -24.34
CA PHE A 396 -9.49 5.30 -23.88
C PHE A 396 -8.72 3.99 -23.73
N VAL A 397 -9.36 2.93 -23.24
CA VAL A 397 -8.71 1.62 -23.06
C VAL A 397 -8.25 1.06 -24.40
N GLU A 398 -9.06 1.17 -25.46
CA GLU A 398 -8.69 0.72 -26.81
C GLU A 398 -7.45 1.46 -27.35
N GLN A 399 -7.36 2.77 -27.12
CA GLN A 399 -6.18 3.55 -27.47
C GLN A 399 -4.97 3.13 -26.66
N LEU A 400 -5.11 3.06 -25.32
CA LEU A 400 -4.02 2.79 -24.39
C LEU A 400 -3.44 1.36 -24.56
N ILE A 401 -4.26 0.38 -24.93
CA ILE A 401 -3.77 -0.99 -25.26
C ILE A 401 -2.85 -0.97 -26.49
N ARG A 402 -3.10 -0.08 -27.47
CA ARG A 402 -2.25 0.03 -28.67
C ARG A 402 -0.93 0.73 -28.39
N GLU A 403 -0.93 1.70 -27.48
CA GLU A 403 0.22 2.56 -27.21
C GLU A 403 1.09 2.10 -26.04
N ILE A 404 0.51 1.39 -25.06
CA ILE A 404 1.21 0.98 -23.82
C ILE A 404 1.28 -0.54 -23.74
N PRO A 405 2.50 -1.13 -23.73
CA PRO A 405 2.68 -2.56 -23.53
C PRO A 405 2.04 -3.02 -22.20
N TYR A 406 1.45 -4.21 -22.22
CA TYR A 406 0.84 -4.84 -21.05
C TYR A 406 -0.32 -4.07 -20.39
N TYR A 407 -0.87 -3.02 -21.02
CA TYR A 407 -1.95 -2.22 -20.44
C TYR A 407 -3.17 -3.07 -20.06
N ASN A 408 -3.50 -4.08 -20.86
CA ASN A 408 -4.65 -4.96 -20.62
C ASN A 408 -4.54 -5.77 -19.32
N GLN A 409 -3.33 -6.02 -18.82
CA GLN A 409 -3.10 -6.84 -17.61
C GLN A 409 -3.68 -6.21 -16.34
N ARG A 410 -3.94 -4.91 -16.34
CA ARG A 410 -4.61 -4.23 -15.22
C ARG A 410 -6.06 -4.71 -14.99
N HIS A 411 -6.67 -5.30 -16.00
CA HIS A 411 -8.04 -5.82 -15.93
C HIS A 411 -8.13 -7.25 -15.39
N ASN A 412 -7.01 -7.89 -15.04
CA ASN A 412 -7.00 -9.22 -14.41
C ASN A 412 -7.54 -9.22 -12.96
N VAL A 413 -7.79 -8.05 -12.40
CA VAL A 413 -8.44 -7.86 -11.10
C VAL A 413 -9.67 -6.98 -11.25
N LYS A 414 -10.59 -7.02 -10.27
CA LYS A 414 -11.76 -6.13 -10.28
C LYS A 414 -11.32 -4.68 -10.15
N PRO A 415 -11.96 -3.75 -10.87
CA PRO A 415 -11.69 -2.32 -10.67
C PRO A 415 -12.15 -1.87 -9.29
N GLY A 416 -11.49 -0.83 -8.73
CA GLY A 416 -11.73 -0.34 -7.39
C GLY A 416 -12.24 1.10 -7.31
N LEU A 417 -12.86 1.41 -6.15
CA LEU A 417 -13.18 2.79 -5.74
C LEU A 417 -11.89 3.55 -5.42
N ALA A 418 -10.99 2.89 -4.71
CA ALA A 418 -9.64 3.36 -4.40
C ALA A 418 -8.61 2.40 -5.02
N GLY A 419 -7.41 2.90 -5.35
CA GLY A 419 -6.37 2.09 -5.95
C GLY A 419 -4.96 2.56 -5.57
N TRP A 420 -4.00 1.64 -5.67
CA TRP A 420 -2.61 1.92 -5.37
C TRP A 420 -2.04 3.05 -6.25
N ALA A 421 -2.40 3.07 -7.54
CA ALA A 421 -2.04 4.15 -8.45
C ALA A 421 -2.62 5.50 -8.04
N GLN A 422 -3.86 5.56 -7.56
CA GLN A 422 -4.52 6.80 -7.14
C GLN A 422 -3.86 7.44 -5.91
N LEU A 423 -3.19 6.65 -5.04
CA LEU A 423 -2.48 7.12 -3.87
C LEU A 423 -1.06 7.60 -4.17
N ASN A 424 -0.42 7.01 -5.19
CA ASN A 424 1.01 7.21 -5.44
C ASN A 424 1.31 8.08 -6.67
N TYR A 425 0.31 8.31 -7.54
CA TYR A 425 0.46 9.14 -8.72
C TYR A 425 -0.64 10.21 -8.81
N PRO A 426 -0.28 11.48 -9.08
CA PRO A 426 -1.27 12.54 -9.21
C PRO A 426 -2.19 12.34 -10.43
N TYR A 427 -3.30 13.04 -10.43
CA TYR A 427 -4.23 12.98 -11.55
C TYR A 427 -3.58 13.58 -12.80
N GLY A 428 -3.47 12.78 -13.86
CA GLY A 428 -2.98 13.17 -15.17
C GLY A 428 -3.86 12.57 -16.25
N ALA A 429 -3.85 13.18 -17.45
CA ALA A 429 -4.77 12.91 -18.54
C ALA A 429 -4.03 12.72 -19.87
N SER A 430 -2.79 12.22 -19.84
CA SER A 430 -1.99 11.87 -21.02
C SER A 430 -1.73 10.36 -21.07
N VAL A 431 -1.17 9.92 -22.20
CA VAL A 431 -0.71 8.53 -22.37
C VAL A 431 0.44 8.23 -21.43
N GLU A 432 1.35 9.18 -21.25
CA GLU A 432 2.48 9.09 -20.33
C GLU A 432 1.99 8.94 -18.88
N ASP A 433 0.99 9.73 -18.47
CA ASP A 433 0.37 9.61 -17.16
C ASP A 433 -0.29 8.24 -16.98
N SER A 434 -0.93 7.73 -18.04
CA SER A 434 -1.57 6.41 -18.02
C SER A 434 -0.54 5.29 -17.89
N MET A 435 0.64 5.45 -18.52
CA MET A 435 1.76 4.52 -18.37
C MET A 435 2.34 4.56 -16.95
N GLU A 436 2.51 5.75 -16.37
CA GLU A 436 3.00 5.86 -14.98
C GLU A 436 2.00 5.24 -13.98
N LYS A 437 0.68 5.46 -14.17
CA LYS A 437 -0.36 4.80 -13.37
C LYS A 437 -0.36 3.29 -13.52
N LEU A 438 -0.15 2.79 -14.75
CA LEU A 438 -0.10 1.36 -15.03
C LEU A 438 0.98 0.64 -14.20
N LYS A 439 2.13 1.28 -13.95
CA LYS A 439 3.21 0.71 -13.14
C LYS A 439 2.75 0.37 -11.72
N PHE A 440 1.93 1.23 -11.13
CA PHE A 440 1.33 1.01 -9.81
C PHE A 440 0.16 0.03 -9.88
N ASP A 441 -0.67 0.09 -10.94
CA ASP A 441 -1.78 -0.85 -11.12
C ASP A 441 -1.26 -2.27 -11.27
N LEU A 442 -0.19 -2.51 -12.06
CA LEU A 442 0.43 -3.83 -12.22
C LEU A 442 1.09 -4.32 -10.93
N TYR A 443 1.68 -3.41 -10.13
CA TYR A 443 2.17 -3.78 -8.80
C TYR A 443 1.03 -4.31 -7.93
N TYR A 444 -0.12 -3.61 -7.92
CA TYR A 444 -1.30 -4.08 -7.19
C TYR A 444 -1.79 -5.44 -7.72
N VAL A 445 -1.90 -5.60 -9.04
CA VAL A 445 -2.32 -6.89 -9.66
C VAL A 445 -1.41 -8.03 -9.20
N LYS A 446 -0.10 -7.82 -9.17
CA LYS A 446 0.89 -8.83 -8.79
C LYS A 446 0.89 -9.13 -7.29
N HIS A 447 0.74 -8.11 -6.44
CA HIS A 447 0.84 -8.19 -4.98
C HIS A 447 -0.49 -8.11 -4.26
N GLN A 448 -1.61 -8.28 -4.97
CA GLN A 448 -2.93 -8.23 -4.37
C GLN A 448 -3.00 -9.12 -3.12
N SER A 449 -3.31 -8.52 -1.98
CA SER A 449 -3.43 -9.19 -0.69
C SER A 449 -4.32 -8.37 0.24
N ILE A 450 -4.98 -9.03 1.19
CA ILE A 450 -5.81 -8.36 2.21
C ILE A 450 -5.02 -7.27 2.93
N MET A 451 -3.73 -7.49 3.17
CA MET A 451 -2.85 -6.53 3.81
C MET A 451 -2.62 -5.27 2.98
N LEU A 452 -2.36 -5.43 1.67
CA LEU A 452 -2.22 -4.30 0.76
C LEU A 452 -3.54 -3.53 0.64
N ASP A 453 -4.68 -4.24 0.63
CA ASP A 453 -6.01 -3.62 0.59
C ASP A 453 -6.29 -2.78 1.84
N ILE A 454 -6.00 -3.30 3.03
CA ILE A 454 -6.11 -2.55 4.30
C ILE A 454 -5.21 -1.31 4.27
N LEU A 455 -3.97 -1.43 3.81
CA LEU A 455 -3.05 -0.30 3.69
C LEU A 455 -3.60 0.79 2.77
N ILE A 456 -4.12 0.40 1.60
CA ILE A 456 -4.72 1.32 0.63
C ILE A 456 -5.96 2.00 1.23
N LEU A 457 -6.83 1.26 1.94
CA LEU A 457 -8.01 1.81 2.61
C LEU A 457 -7.62 2.89 3.64
N ILE A 458 -6.67 2.57 4.53
CA ILE A 458 -6.21 3.51 5.56
C ILE A 458 -5.67 4.80 4.94
N ARG A 459 -4.83 4.67 3.91
CA ARG A 459 -4.29 5.84 3.19
C ARG A 459 -5.37 6.62 2.45
N THR A 460 -6.37 5.94 1.89
CA THR A 460 -7.49 6.58 1.20
C THR A 460 -8.33 7.41 2.17
N VAL A 461 -8.65 6.86 3.35
CA VAL A 461 -9.37 7.59 4.41
C VAL A 461 -8.59 8.84 4.82
N GLU A 462 -7.28 8.75 4.98
CA GLU A 462 -6.42 9.90 5.28
C GLU A 462 -6.51 10.99 4.18
N VAL A 463 -6.41 10.59 2.92
CA VAL A 463 -6.50 11.51 1.78
C VAL A 463 -7.87 12.21 1.72
N VAL A 464 -8.94 11.48 2.01
CA VAL A 464 -10.31 12.02 2.01
C VAL A 464 -10.52 12.98 3.19
N LEU A 465 -10.13 12.60 4.41
CA LEU A 465 -10.31 13.41 5.62
C LEU A 465 -9.50 14.72 5.58
N PHE A 466 -8.28 14.69 5.05
CA PHE A 466 -7.42 15.87 4.98
C PHE A 466 -7.57 16.66 3.68
N GLY A 467 -8.54 16.32 2.83
CA GLY A 467 -8.86 17.06 1.61
C GLY A 467 -7.71 17.08 0.58
N LYS A 468 -6.76 16.14 0.66
CA LYS A 468 -5.65 15.98 -0.28
C LYS A 468 -6.08 15.24 -1.57
N GLY A 469 -7.36 15.09 -1.80
CA GLY A 469 -7.95 14.31 -2.88
C GLY A 469 -7.84 14.93 -4.27
N ARG A 470 -7.02 15.96 -4.44
CA ARG A 470 -6.55 16.50 -5.75
C ARG A 470 -5.27 17.27 -5.60
#